data_88b7f7cb8f74dea3bc4a4eb13b165ada
#
_entry.id   88b7f7cb8f74dea3bc4a4eb13b165ada
#
_cell.length_a   1.000
_cell.length_b   1.000
_cell.length_c   1.000
_cell.angle_alpha   90.00
_cell.angle_beta   90.00
_cell.angle_gamma   90.00
#
_symmetry.space_group_name_H-M   'P 1'
#
loop_
_entity.id
_entity.type
_entity.pdbx_description
1 polymer ?
#
loop_
_entity_poly.entity_id
_entity_poly.type
_entity_poly.pdbx_seq_one_letter_code
_entity_poly.pdbx_strand_id
1 'polypeptide(L)'
;MSSRYHLHAAIILLAVGISASGGRAEVASSQFAGSTPCGDEVRRFLAISNTSCEQVTWELALADDAGAGRPFELRARYRMPISGSPNHLDAGIALQLRGVWTSAPGSGRHQGRTMYTLTIDGRALQLALLERDLLQLLTAGSRLMVGNPGWSYTLNRREASAPRAARRMEALDAVPPGMAGEFEGRTPCQEIAGQLNLAVDAGCTKLKWRLTLFQDAATGRPTTYKHEGTLYRDGAMYGAAPRTGTWSVLRDSSSGALMYRLDQGQPGEYLLLIRADENVLFFLDKEGHVLVGDRSHSYTLNRSARRD
;
A
#
# COMPACT_ATOMS: atom_id res chain seq x y z
N MET A 1 -44.06 12.03 86.08
CA MET A 1 -42.75 11.36 85.77
C MET A 1 -42.67 11.25 84.26
N SER A 2 -41.92 12.16 83.62
CA SER A 2 -41.83 12.25 82.17
C SER A 2 -40.37 12.16 81.77
N SER A 3 -40.00 11.06 81.11
CA SER A 3 -38.64 10.80 80.67
C SER A 3 -38.50 11.26 79.20
N ARG A 4 -37.60 12.20 78.99
CA ARG A 4 -37.26 12.69 77.59
C ARG A 4 -36.03 11.96 77.10
N TYR A 5 -36.18 11.21 76.06
CA TYR A 5 -35.04 10.62 75.28
C TYR A 5 -34.56 11.61 74.25
N HIS A 6 -33.29 12.01 74.32
CA HIS A 6 -32.58 12.77 73.34
C HIS A 6 -32.01 11.81 72.28
N LEU A 7 -32.48 11.95 71.05
CA LEU A 7 -31.93 11.23 69.90
C LEU A 7 -30.80 12.07 69.26
N HIS A 8 -29.58 11.56 69.28
CA HIS A 8 -28.48 12.18 68.58
C HIS A 8 -28.42 11.60 67.17
N ALA A 9 -28.66 12.41 66.15
CA ALA A 9 -28.47 12.06 64.76
C ALA A 9 -27.01 12.31 64.36
N ALA A 10 -26.28 11.25 64.08
CA ALA A 10 -24.95 11.34 63.50
C ALA A 10 -25.04 11.51 61.96
N ILE A 11 -24.61 12.65 61.44
CA ILE A 11 -24.51 12.91 60.02
C ILE A 11 -23.19 12.34 59.51
N ILE A 12 -23.22 11.24 58.74
CA ILE A 12 -22.06 10.70 58.05
C ILE A 12 -21.94 11.43 56.71
N LEU A 13 -20.95 12.28 56.55
CA LEU A 13 -20.56 12.90 55.29
C LEU A 13 -19.76 11.87 54.48
N LEU A 14 -20.39 11.28 53.46
CA LEU A 14 -19.68 10.52 52.43
C LEU A 14 -19.00 11.51 51.46
N ALA A 15 -17.69 11.63 51.53
CA ALA A 15 -16.88 12.31 50.52
C ALA A 15 -16.76 11.40 49.32
N VAL A 16 -17.52 11.67 48.25
CA VAL A 16 -17.37 11.03 46.94
C VAL A 16 -16.15 11.65 46.28
N GLY A 17 -15.03 10.96 46.33
CA GLY A 17 -13.81 11.30 45.57
C GLY A 17 -14.06 11.04 44.07
N ILE A 18 -14.30 12.09 43.30
CA ILE A 18 -14.30 12.01 41.84
C ILE A 18 -12.83 11.91 41.38
N SER A 19 -12.34 10.68 41.15
CA SER A 19 -11.09 10.46 40.45
C SER A 19 -11.31 10.82 38.99
N ALA A 20 -10.90 12.02 38.59
CA ALA A 20 -10.78 12.38 37.20
C ALA A 20 -9.64 11.56 36.56
N SER A 21 -9.95 10.37 36.06
CA SER A 21 -9.07 9.70 35.13
C SER A 21 -8.98 10.56 33.87
N GLY A 22 -7.91 11.34 33.77
CA GLY A 22 -7.55 12.08 32.56
C GLY A 22 -7.30 11.10 31.44
N GLY A 23 -8.35 10.65 30.78
CA GLY A 23 -8.26 9.95 29.51
C GLY A 23 -7.58 10.87 28.52
N ARG A 24 -6.33 10.57 28.17
CA ARG A 24 -5.64 11.21 27.05
C ARG A 24 -6.52 10.93 25.84
N ALA A 25 -7.15 11.94 25.26
CA ALA A 25 -7.89 11.80 24.03
C ALA A 25 -6.92 11.17 23.02
N GLU A 26 -7.27 9.98 22.54
CA GLU A 26 -6.50 9.29 21.49
C GLU A 26 -6.61 10.18 20.26
N VAL A 27 -5.52 10.83 19.89
CA VAL A 27 -5.47 11.68 18.70
C VAL A 27 -5.74 10.78 17.51
N ALA A 28 -6.78 11.08 16.73
CA ALA A 28 -7.08 10.34 15.53
C ALA A 28 -5.82 10.29 14.66
N SER A 29 -5.44 9.11 14.22
CA SER A 29 -4.23 8.90 13.41
C SER A 29 -4.53 8.01 12.23
N SER A 30 -4.00 8.37 11.07
CA SER A 30 -4.02 7.51 9.89
C SER A 30 -2.84 6.54 9.95
N GLN A 31 -3.11 5.25 9.91
CA GLN A 31 -2.08 4.21 10.00
C GLN A 31 -1.82 3.55 8.64
N PHE A 32 -0.54 3.38 8.32
CA PHE A 32 -0.10 2.72 7.10
C PHE A 32 0.96 1.67 7.43
N ALA A 33 0.95 0.56 6.69
CA ALA A 33 1.96 -0.48 6.81
C ALA A 33 2.34 -1.05 5.45
N GLY A 34 3.55 -1.59 5.35
CA GLY A 34 4.03 -2.23 4.14
C GLY A 34 5.44 -2.76 4.29
N SER A 35 5.89 -3.45 3.26
CA SER A 35 7.29 -3.88 3.10
C SER A 35 7.83 -3.34 1.79
N THR A 36 9.01 -2.72 1.84
CA THR A 36 9.65 -2.09 0.68
C THR A 36 11.05 -2.65 0.46
N PRO A 37 11.59 -2.54 -0.76
CA PRO A 37 13.03 -2.68 -0.93
C PRO A 37 13.78 -1.66 -0.08
N CYS A 38 15.01 -2.00 0.31
CA CYS A 38 15.91 -1.13 1.07
C CYS A 38 16.78 -0.27 0.13
N GLY A 39 16.13 0.51 -0.74
CA GLY A 39 16.84 1.41 -1.69
C GLY A 39 17.50 2.60 -1.02
N ASP A 40 18.27 3.38 -1.79
CA ASP A 40 19.11 4.47 -1.28
C ASP A 40 18.30 5.57 -0.56
N GLU A 41 17.15 5.97 -1.08
CA GLU A 41 16.27 6.94 -0.43
C GLU A 41 15.78 6.44 0.92
N VAL A 42 15.38 5.16 0.99
CA VAL A 42 14.92 4.51 2.23
C VAL A 42 16.05 4.45 3.24
N ARG A 43 17.24 3.99 2.85
CA ARG A 43 18.41 3.92 3.73
C ARG A 43 18.79 5.29 4.26
N ARG A 44 18.83 6.31 3.40
CA ARG A 44 19.13 7.68 3.79
C ARG A 44 18.12 8.23 4.80
N PHE A 45 16.82 8.05 4.54
CA PHE A 45 15.77 8.52 5.42
C PHE A 45 15.84 7.85 6.80
N LEU A 46 16.02 6.53 6.84
CA LEU A 46 16.07 5.73 8.07
C LEU A 46 17.46 5.71 8.74
N ALA A 47 18.48 6.37 8.17
CA ALA A 47 19.88 6.34 8.60
C ALA A 47 20.45 4.91 8.68
N ILE A 48 20.10 4.05 7.74
CA ILE A 48 20.63 2.69 7.62
C ILE A 48 21.96 2.74 6.86
N SER A 49 23.07 2.51 7.56
CA SER A 49 24.41 2.47 6.96
C SER A 49 24.74 1.15 6.28
N ASN A 50 24.06 0.07 6.65
CA ASN A 50 24.30 -1.26 6.09
C ASN A 50 23.78 -1.34 4.64
N THR A 51 24.71 -1.47 3.68
CA THR A 51 24.40 -1.56 2.25
C THR A 51 23.84 -2.93 1.83
N SER A 52 23.99 -3.96 2.66
CA SER A 52 23.38 -5.28 2.43
C SER A 52 21.90 -5.35 2.84
N CYS A 53 21.33 -4.26 3.33
CA CYS A 53 19.90 -4.18 3.62
C CYS A 53 19.08 -4.46 2.35
N GLU A 54 18.17 -5.44 2.42
CA GLU A 54 17.33 -5.85 1.28
C GLU A 54 15.89 -5.42 1.42
N GLN A 55 15.34 -5.50 2.63
CA GLN A 55 13.93 -5.21 2.92
C GLN A 55 13.78 -4.29 4.13
N VAL A 56 12.80 -3.41 4.08
CA VAL A 56 12.30 -2.67 5.23
C VAL A 56 10.81 -2.93 5.40
N THR A 57 10.39 -3.31 6.60
CA THR A 57 8.97 -3.34 7.00
C THR A 57 8.63 -2.05 7.74
N TRP A 58 7.49 -1.45 7.43
CA TRP A 58 7.02 -0.16 7.92
C TRP A 58 5.72 -0.30 8.69
N GLU A 59 5.61 0.43 9.80
CA GLU A 59 4.37 0.75 10.50
C GLU A 59 4.41 2.24 10.81
N LEU A 60 3.66 3.02 10.05
CA LEU A 60 3.64 4.48 10.08
C LEU A 60 2.30 4.97 10.63
N ALA A 61 2.33 5.75 11.70
CA ALA A 61 1.17 6.42 12.27
C ALA A 61 1.32 7.94 12.08
N LEU A 62 0.38 8.55 11.35
CA LEU A 62 0.32 9.98 11.07
C LEU A 62 -0.76 10.60 11.96
N ALA A 63 -0.41 11.44 12.90
CA ALA A 63 -1.40 12.13 13.72
C ALA A 63 -2.11 13.24 12.92
N ASP A 64 -3.43 13.31 13.03
CA ASP A 64 -4.29 14.30 12.37
C ASP A 64 -4.42 15.60 13.18
N ASP A 65 -3.34 16.04 13.78
CA ASP A 65 -3.31 17.25 14.61
C ASP A 65 -3.34 18.53 13.74
N ALA A 66 -4.08 19.54 14.18
CA ALA A 66 -4.27 20.79 13.42
C ALA A 66 -3.08 21.74 13.66
N GLY A 67 -1.97 21.56 12.92
CA GLY A 67 -0.81 22.46 13.06
C GLY A 67 0.22 22.32 11.94
N ALA A 68 1.12 23.29 11.83
CA ALA A 68 2.30 23.17 10.98
C ALA A 68 3.26 22.14 11.61
N GLY A 69 3.58 21.08 10.89
CA GLY A 69 4.47 20.02 11.38
C GLY A 69 3.79 19.03 12.33
N ARG A 70 2.80 18.32 11.82
CA ARG A 70 2.07 17.26 12.55
C ARG A 70 3.01 16.11 12.92
N PRO A 71 2.95 15.55 14.16
CA PRO A 71 3.83 14.47 14.55
C PRO A 71 3.50 13.16 13.83
N PHE A 72 4.51 12.32 13.62
CA PHE A 72 4.33 10.93 13.24
C PHE A 72 5.20 10.01 14.07
N GLU A 73 4.77 8.76 14.19
CA GLU A 73 5.58 7.67 14.72
C GLU A 73 5.80 6.62 13.61
N LEU A 74 7.04 6.15 13.52
CA LEU A 74 7.43 5.11 12.59
C LEU A 74 8.13 3.99 13.35
N ARG A 75 7.57 2.79 13.26
CA ARG A 75 8.26 1.55 13.62
C ARG A 75 8.70 0.90 12.33
N ALA A 76 9.99 0.71 12.16
CA ALA A 76 10.55 0.05 11.00
C ALA A 76 11.41 -1.13 11.43
N ARG A 77 11.56 -2.12 10.54
CA ARG A 77 12.50 -3.23 10.72
C ARG A 77 13.18 -3.49 9.39
N TYR A 78 14.49 -3.34 9.35
CA TYR A 78 15.24 -3.67 8.16
C TYR A 78 15.94 -5.03 8.29
N ARG A 79 16.07 -5.75 7.18
CA ARG A 79 16.54 -7.13 7.12
C ARG A 79 17.61 -7.30 6.06
N MET A 80 18.55 -8.19 6.34
CA MET A 80 19.62 -8.58 5.43
C MET A 80 19.43 -10.02 4.95
N PRO A 81 19.95 -10.37 3.77
CA PRO A 81 20.01 -11.77 3.32
C PRO A 81 20.82 -12.62 4.29
N ILE A 82 20.37 -13.84 4.56
CA ILE A 82 21.14 -14.82 5.31
C ILE A 82 22.19 -15.42 4.37
N SER A 83 23.46 -15.35 4.76
CA SER A 83 24.56 -15.93 3.99
C SER A 83 24.34 -17.42 3.73
N GLY A 84 24.48 -17.84 2.48
CA GLY A 84 24.26 -19.23 2.07
C GLY A 84 22.79 -19.67 1.96
N SER A 85 21.83 -18.80 2.24
CA SER A 85 20.40 -19.11 2.18
C SER A 85 19.68 -18.12 1.26
N PRO A 86 19.74 -18.28 -0.06
CA PRO A 86 19.10 -17.37 -0.99
C PRO A 86 17.58 -17.30 -0.72
N ASN A 87 17.04 -16.10 -0.77
CA ASN A 87 15.63 -15.77 -0.49
C ASN A 87 15.20 -15.84 0.99
N HIS A 88 16.11 -16.05 1.94
CA HIS A 88 15.85 -15.94 3.36
C HIS A 88 16.48 -14.67 3.94
N LEU A 89 15.71 -13.97 4.75
CA LEU A 89 16.14 -12.77 5.45
C LEU A 89 16.30 -13.08 6.94
N ASP A 90 17.23 -12.39 7.59
CA ASP A 90 17.46 -12.50 9.03
C ASP A 90 16.27 -11.97 9.86
N ALA A 91 16.39 -12.03 11.18
CA ALA A 91 15.37 -11.49 12.09
C ALA A 91 15.21 -9.96 11.99
N GLY A 92 16.22 -9.29 11.45
CA GLY A 92 16.26 -7.85 11.20
C GLY A 92 16.46 -6.99 12.44
N ILE A 93 16.81 -5.75 12.18
CA ILE A 93 17.06 -4.72 13.19
C ILE A 93 15.86 -3.78 13.25
N ALA A 94 15.28 -3.62 14.45
CA ALA A 94 14.13 -2.74 14.69
C ALA A 94 14.58 -1.30 14.88
N LEU A 95 13.84 -0.36 14.32
CA LEU A 95 13.96 1.08 14.50
C LEU A 95 12.63 1.63 15.01
N GLN A 96 12.72 2.57 15.93
CA GLN A 96 11.56 3.37 16.36
C GLN A 96 11.95 4.84 16.22
N LEU A 97 11.26 5.55 15.35
CA LEU A 97 11.57 6.89 14.91
C LEU A 97 10.36 7.78 15.11
N ARG A 98 10.61 9.05 15.36
CA ARG A 98 9.59 10.10 15.46
C ARG A 98 10.03 11.28 14.63
N GLY A 99 9.06 12.00 14.10
CA GLY A 99 9.34 13.18 13.31
C GLY A 99 8.09 13.99 13.07
N VAL A 100 8.16 14.88 12.11
CA VAL A 100 7.03 15.71 11.69
C VAL A 100 6.67 15.42 10.24
N TRP A 101 5.39 15.54 9.92
CA TRP A 101 4.92 15.41 8.55
C TRP A 101 4.11 16.63 8.13
N THR A 102 4.13 16.88 6.83
CA THR A 102 3.34 17.92 6.18
C THR A 102 2.63 17.34 4.97
N SER A 103 1.56 17.99 4.52
CA SER A 103 0.87 17.65 3.29
C SER A 103 0.67 18.89 2.42
N ALA A 104 0.76 18.69 1.12
CA ALA A 104 0.51 19.74 0.13
C ALA A 104 -0.20 19.14 -1.11
N PRO A 105 -0.96 19.94 -1.87
CA PRO A 105 -1.43 19.53 -3.18
C PRO A 105 -0.25 19.22 -4.11
N GLY A 106 -0.36 18.13 -4.86
CA GLY A 106 0.62 17.78 -5.88
C GLY A 106 0.52 18.68 -7.10
N SER A 107 1.65 18.88 -7.78
CA SER A 107 1.75 19.65 -9.02
C SER A 107 2.36 18.81 -10.14
N GLY A 108 2.24 19.28 -11.39
CA GLY A 108 2.80 18.61 -12.56
C GLY A 108 2.29 17.15 -12.66
N ARG A 109 3.21 16.17 -12.67
CA ARG A 109 2.86 14.74 -12.76
C ARG A 109 2.05 14.20 -11.58
N HIS A 110 2.00 14.96 -10.47
CA HIS A 110 1.25 14.62 -9.27
C HIS A 110 0.00 15.48 -9.09
N GLN A 111 -0.40 16.22 -10.11
CA GLN A 111 -1.64 17.00 -10.07
C GLN A 111 -2.84 16.12 -9.68
N GLY A 112 -3.68 16.62 -8.77
CA GLY A 112 -4.82 15.88 -8.23
C GLY A 112 -4.49 14.89 -7.12
N ARG A 113 -3.21 14.76 -6.72
CA ARG A 113 -2.77 13.94 -5.59
C ARG A 113 -2.42 14.80 -4.38
N THR A 114 -2.48 14.22 -3.20
CA THR A 114 -1.91 14.84 -1.98
C THR A 114 -0.49 14.30 -1.81
N MET A 115 0.45 15.21 -1.62
CA MET A 115 1.86 14.89 -1.36
C MET A 115 2.12 14.98 0.13
N TYR A 116 2.79 13.98 0.70
CA TYR A 116 3.24 13.96 2.08
C TYR A 116 4.76 14.08 2.12
N THR A 117 5.25 14.84 3.10
CA THR A 117 6.68 14.91 3.41
C THR A 117 6.88 14.53 4.86
N LEU A 118 7.60 13.45 5.10
CA LEU A 118 8.04 13.02 6.43
C LEU A 118 9.44 13.58 6.67
N THR A 119 9.69 14.14 7.86
CA THR A 119 11.00 14.71 8.23
C THR A 119 11.46 14.16 9.59
N ILE A 120 12.67 13.60 9.62
CA ILE A 120 13.36 13.11 10.83
C ILE A 120 14.77 13.68 10.83
N ASP A 121 15.14 14.47 11.83
CA ASP A 121 16.49 15.01 11.99
C ASP A 121 17.05 15.66 10.70
N GLY A 122 16.23 16.44 9.99
CA GLY A 122 16.59 17.09 8.75
C GLY A 122 16.59 16.21 7.50
N ARG A 123 16.36 14.89 7.62
CA ARG A 123 16.21 13.97 6.50
C ARG A 123 14.75 13.92 6.09
N ALA A 124 14.48 14.12 4.82
CA ALA A 124 13.11 14.11 4.29
C ALA A 124 12.84 12.91 3.37
N LEU A 125 11.61 12.40 3.43
CA LEU A 125 11.07 11.41 2.51
C LEU A 125 9.73 11.91 1.98
N GLN A 126 9.57 11.93 0.66
CA GLN A 126 8.32 12.29 0.02
C GLN A 126 7.49 11.05 -0.33
N LEU A 127 6.18 11.18 -0.18
CA LEU A 127 5.20 10.16 -0.55
C LEU A 127 4.03 10.82 -1.29
N ALA A 128 3.43 10.09 -2.23
CA ALA A 128 2.17 10.45 -2.85
C ALA A 128 1.04 9.62 -2.23
N LEU A 129 -0.02 10.28 -1.78
CA LEU A 129 -1.26 9.60 -1.40
C LEU A 129 -2.02 9.25 -2.68
N LEU A 130 -2.20 7.96 -2.90
CA LEU A 130 -2.91 7.40 -4.03
C LEU A 130 -4.23 6.82 -3.53
N GLU A 131 -5.33 7.25 -4.13
CA GLU A 131 -6.67 6.68 -3.89
C GLU A 131 -7.09 6.65 -2.40
N ARG A 132 -6.54 7.52 -1.55
CA ARG A 132 -6.74 7.62 -0.09
C ARG A 132 -6.14 6.49 0.75
N ASP A 133 -5.84 5.34 0.16
CA ASP A 133 -5.51 4.11 0.90
C ASP A 133 -4.06 3.65 0.71
N LEU A 134 -3.36 4.22 -0.24
CA LEU A 134 -1.99 3.86 -0.56
C LEU A 134 -1.07 5.07 -0.46
N LEU A 135 0.05 4.91 0.24
CA LEU A 135 1.16 5.85 0.19
C LEU A 135 2.28 5.24 -0.66
N GLN A 136 2.61 5.89 -1.77
CA GLN A 136 3.73 5.50 -2.61
C GLN A 136 4.93 6.38 -2.34
N LEU A 137 6.09 5.77 -2.03
CA LEU A 137 7.34 6.46 -1.82
C LEU A 137 7.84 7.08 -3.13
N LEU A 138 8.51 8.23 -3.02
CA LEU A 138 9.05 8.97 -4.15
C LEU A 138 10.57 9.06 -4.07
N THR A 139 11.20 9.11 -5.25
CA THR A 139 12.61 9.48 -5.39
C THR A 139 12.81 10.97 -5.06
N ALA A 140 14.03 11.40 -4.83
CA ALA A 140 14.38 12.82 -4.69
C ALA A 140 13.92 13.68 -5.89
N GLY A 141 13.81 13.10 -7.09
CA GLY A 141 13.26 13.74 -8.29
C GLY A 141 11.73 13.68 -8.39
N SER A 142 11.02 13.39 -7.30
CA SER A 142 9.56 13.31 -7.25
C SER A 142 8.95 12.33 -8.28
N ARG A 143 9.62 11.20 -8.56
CA ARG A 143 9.07 10.10 -9.36
C ARG A 143 8.62 8.99 -8.41
N LEU A 144 7.59 8.23 -8.78
CA LEU A 144 7.23 7.04 -8.03
C LEU A 144 8.43 6.10 -7.98
N MET A 145 8.78 5.61 -6.79
CA MET A 145 9.83 4.61 -6.65
C MET A 145 9.33 3.28 -7.22
N VAL A 146 10.14 2.68 -8.06
CA VAL A 146 9.86 1.40 -8.71
C VAL A 146 10.45 0.28 -7.85
N GLY A 147 9.60 -0.64 -7.41
CA GLY A 147 10.01 -1.77 -6.61
C GLY A 147 10.78 -2.84 -7.41
N ASN A 148 11.01 -3.95 -6.76
CA ASN A 148 11.61 -5.13 -7.36
C ASN A 148 10.59 -6.30 -7.39
N PRO A 149 10.92 -7.47 -7.95
CA PRO A 149 9.99 -8.60 -7.95
C PRO A 149 9.55 -9.08 -6.56
N GLY A 150 10.23 -8.64 -5.50
CA GLY A 150 9.92 -9.00 -4.12
C GLY A 150 8.96 -8.06 -3.42
N TRP A 151 9.18 -6.75 -3.59
CA TRP A 151 8.45 -5.71 -2.87
C TRP A 151 8.28 -4.46 -3.72
N SER A 152 7.17 -3.75 -3.48
CA SER A 152 6.92 -2.41 -4.02
C SER A 152 7.30 -1.34 -2.98
N TYR A 153 7.31 -0.09 -3.38
CA TYR A 153 7.47 1.05 -2.48
C TYR A 153 6.11 1.63 -2.04
N THR A 154 5.15 0.73 -1.75
CA THR A 154 3.77 1.08 -1.38
C THR A 154 3.51 0.72 0.08
N LEU A 155 2.93 1.65 0.84
CA LEU A 155 2.39 1.41 2.17
C LEU A 155 0.87 1.42 2.08
N ASN A 156 0.25 0.44 2.72
CA ASN A 156 -1.19 0.19 2.70
C ASN A 156 -1.83 0.79 3.94
N ARG A 157 -3.00 1.45 3.82
CA ARG A 157 -3.79 1.92 4.96
C ARG A 157 -4.25 0.71 5.79
N ARG A 158 -4.21 0.85 7.10
CA ARG A 158 -4.58 -0.22 8.03
C ARG A 158 -6.06 -0.21 8.38
N GLU A 159 -6.65 0.97 8.47
CA GLU A 159 -8.07 1.13 8.73
C GLU A 159 -8.84 1.11 7.41
N ALA A 160 -10.02 0.51 7.43
CA ALA A 160 -10.90 0.53 6.28
C ALA A 160 -11.33 1.97 5.96
N SER A 161 -11.19 2.37 4.70
CA SER A 161 -11.72 3.64 4.23
C SER A 161 -13.25 3.61 4.13
N ALA A 162 -13.86 4.77 4.21
CA ALA A 162 -15.30 4.90 3.95
C ALA A 162 -15.64 4.38 2.54
N PRO A 163 -16.82 3.76 2.36
CA PRO A 163 -17.29 3.30 1.06
C PRO A 163 -17.24 4.41 0.01
N ARG A 164 -16.91 4.03 -1.22
CA ARG A 164 -16.83 4.93 -2.38
C ARG A 164 -17.82 4.50 -3.45
N ALA A 165 -18.24 5.44 -4.28
CA ALA A 165 -19.00 5.12 -5.47
C ALA A 165 -18.14 4.40 -6.50
N ALA A 166 -18.72 3.45 -7.23
CA ALA A 166 -18.05 2.78 -8.34
C ALA A 166 -17.58 3.78 -9.40
N ARG A 167 -16.43 3.51 -10.00
CA ARG A 167 -15.90 4.34 -11.09
C ARG A 167 -16.69 4.15 -12.37
N ARG A 168 -16.89 5.23 -13.08
CA ARG A 168 -17.40 5.17 -14.44
C ARG A 168 -16.21 5.06 -15.40
N MET A 169 -16.11 3.93 -16.09
CA MET A 169 -15.00 3.59 -16.99
C MET A 169 -15.46 3.59 -18.43
N GLU A 170 -14.72 4.25 -19.30
CA GLU A 170 -14.97 4.36 -20.73
C GLU A 170 -13.81 3.78 -21.52
N ALA A 171 -14.10 3.04 -22.60
CA ALA A 171 -13.07 2.52 -23.48
C ALA A 171 -12.36 3.67 -24.21
N LEU A 172 -11.05 3.51 -24.43
CA LEU A 172 -10.27 4.46 -25.24
C LEU A 172 -10.12 3.97 -26.67
N ASP A 173 -10.50 4.83 -27.63
CA ASP A 173 -10.27 4.58 -29.06
C ASP A 173 -8.78 4.69 -29.45
N ALA A 174 -8.07 5.63 -28.81
CA ALA A 174 -6.64 5.85 -29.04
C ALA A 174 -5.87 5.62 -27.74
N VAL A 175 -4.96 4.67 -27.77
CA VAL A 175 -4.14 4.27 -26.60
C VAL A 175 -2.84 5.07 -26.58
N PRO A 176 -2.50 5.74 -25.47
CA PRO A 176 -1.24 6.43 -25.33
C PRO A 176 -0.03 5.48 -25.50
N PRO A 177 1.12 5.98 -25.99
CA PRO A 177 2.32 5.16 -26.11
C PRO A 177 2.85 4.70 -24.76
N GLY A 178 3.64 3.61 -24.75
CA GLY A 178 4.30 3.10 -23.55
C GLY A 178 3.38 2.38 -22.56
N MET A 179 2.19 1.96 -23.01
CA MET A 179 1.26 1.21 -22.16
C MET A 179 1.63 -0.27 -22.05
N ALA A 180 2.18 -0.89 -23.08
CA ALA A 180 2.65 -2.27 -23.07
C ALA A 180 3.98 -2.43 -22.31
N GLY A 181 4.29 -3.67 -21.95
CA GLY A 181 5.55 -4.01 -21.27
C GLY A 181 5.41 -5.17 -20.29
N GLU A 182 6.48 -5.45 -19.58
CA GLU A 182 6.53 -6.47 -18.54
C GLU A 182 6.48 -5.83 -17.16
N PHE A 183 5.65 -6.41 -16.27
CA PHE A 183 5.46 -5.97 -14.90
C PHE A 183 5.57 -7.16 -13.95
N GLU A 184 6.25 -6.97 -12.84
CA GLU A 184 6.45 -8.00 -11.81
C GLU A 184 6.03 -7.50 -10.44
N GLY A 185 5.68 -8.44 -9.55
CA GLY A 185 5.36 -8.13 -8.16
C GLY A 185 4.91 -9.34 -7.37
N ARG A 186 4.59 -9.09 -6.13
CA ARG A 186 3.95 -10.05 -5.22
C ARG A 186 2.75 -9.37 -4.58
N THR A 187 1.63 -10.08 -4.57
CA THR A 187 0.40 -9.60 -3.92
C THR A 187 -0.02 -10.57 -2.83
N PRO A 188 -0.84 -10.13 -1.86
CA PRO A 188 -1.63 -11.06 -1.07
C PRO A 188 -2.47 -11.94 -2.00
N CYS A 189 -2.87 -13.14 -1.53
CA CYS A 189 -3.63 -14.09 -2.37
C CYS A 189 -5.11 -13.74 -2.44
N GLN A 190 -5.72 -13.44 -1.30
CA GLN A 190 -7.17 -13.58 -1.08
C GLN A 190 -8.05 -12.81 -2.08
N GLU A 191 -7.92 -11.49 -2.13
CA GLU A 191 -8.75 -10.63 -2.98
C GLU A 191 -8.58 -10.96 -4.47
N ILE A 192 -7.33 -11.16 -4.90
CA ILE A 192 -6.99 -11.42 -6.30
C ILE A 192 -7.38 -12.82 -6.73
N ALA A 193 -7.33 -13.80 -5.81
CA ALA A 193 -7.74 -15.16 -6.11
C ALA A 193 -9.23 -15.25 -6.45
N GLY A 194 -10.07 -14.51 -5.72
CA GLY A 194 -11.49 -14.39 -6.05
C GLY A 194 -11.73 -13.84 -7.45
N GLN A 195 -10.97 -12.82 -7.86
CA GLN A 195 -11.06 -12.25 -9.21
C GLN A 195 -10.53 -13.18 -10.30
N LEU A 196 -9.61 -14.07 -9.96
CA LEU A 196 -9.04 -15.08 -10.87
C LEU A 196 -9.82 -16.40 -10.86
N ASN A 197 -10.92 -16.52 -10.11
CA ASN A 197 -11.63 -17.77 -9.87
C ASN A 197 -10.69 -18.91 -9.43
N LEU A 198 -9.72 -18.59 -8.59
CA LEU A 198 -8.80 -19.58 -8.03
C LEU A 198 -9.29 -20.04 -6.66
N ALA A 199 -9.40 -21.34 -6.49
CA ALA A 199 -9.49 -21.93 -5.18
C ALA A 199 -8.12 -21.78 -4.50
N VAL A 200 -7.99 -20.84 -3.56
CA VAL A 200 -6.78 -20.70 -2.75
C VAL A 200 -6.99 -21.24 -1.36
N ASP A 201 -5.97 -21.93 -0.90
CA ASP A 201 -5.85 -22.36 0.48
C ASP A 201 -5.77 -21.14 1.41
N ALA A 202 -6.39 -21.24 2.61
CA ALA A 202 -6.32 -20.19 3.63
C ALA A 202 -4.86 -19.86 4.07
N GLY A 203 -3.94 -20.81 3.91
CA GLY A 203 -2.51 -20.63 4.14
C GLY A 203 -1.76 -19.96 2.99
N CYS A 204 -2.42 -19.57 1.89
CA CYS A 204 -1.77 -18.84 0.81
C CYS A 204 -1.23 -17.51 1.31
N THR A 205 0.08 -17.32 1.21
CA THR A 205 0.76 -16.13 1.73
C THR A 205 1.00 -15.08 0.65
N LYS A 206 1.22 -15.50 -0.59
CA LYS A 206 1.46 -14.58 -1.72
C LYS A 206 1.24 -15.23 -3.07
N LEU A 207 0.86 -14.40 -4.03
CA LEU A 207 0.89 -14.71 -5.46
C LEU A 207 2.01 -13.90 -6.11
N LYS A 208 2.98 -14.56 -6.74
CA LYS A 208 3.99 -13.91 -7.59
C LYS A 208 3.41 -13.64 -8.97
N TRP A 209 3.71 -12.48 -9.51
CA TRP A 209 3.27 -12.01 -10.80
C TRP A 209 4.44 -11.81 -11.75
N ARG A 210 4.25 -12.26 -13.01
CA ARG A 210 4.91 -11.74 -14.19
C ARG A 210 3.83 -11.50 -15.22
N LEU A 211 3.50 -10.25 -15.47
CA LEU A 211 2.48 -9.81 -16.41
C LEU A 211 3.17 -9.19 -17.61
N THR A 212 2.98 -9.77 -18.79
CA THR A 212 3.45 -9.21 -20.07
C THR A 212 2.25 -8.73 -20.88
N LEU A 213 2.26 -7.46 -21.24
CA LEU A 213 1.25 -6.80 -22.07
C LEU A 213 1.82 -6.60 -23.47
N PHE A 214 1.17 -7.16 -24.48
CA PHE A 214 1.58 -7.06 -25.88
C PHE A 214 0.72 -6.02 -26.61
N GLN A 215 1.31 -5.39 -27.61
CA GLN A 215 0.63 -4.44 -28.49
C GLN A 215 1.01 -4.72 -29.92
N ASP A 216 0.15 -4.32 -30.84
CA ASP A 216 0.45 -4.31 -32.27
C ASP A 216 1.56 -3.31 -32.57
N ALA A 217 2.60 -3.73 -33.27
CA ALA A 217 3.79 -2.92 -33.53
C ALA A 217 3.54 -1.71 -34.45
N ALA A 218 2.56 -1.82 -35.36
CA ALA A 218 2.26 -0.77 -36.34
C ALA A 218 1.30 0.28 -35.78
N THR A 219 0.31 -0.15 -34.99
CA THR A 219 -0.75 0.72 -34.51
C THR A 219 -0.61 1.11 -33.04
N GLY A 220 0.22 0.39 -32.26
CA GLY A 220 0.35 0.55 -30.81
C GLY A 220 -0.88 0.09 -30.01
N ARG A 221 -1.87 -0.54 -30.67
CA ARG A 221 -3.10 -0.99 -30.01
C ARG A 221 -2.84 -2.20 -29.11
N PRO A 222 -3.50 -2.30 -27.97
CA PRO A 222 -3.49 -3.49 -27.13
C PRO A 222 -3.89 -4.74 -27.90
N THR A 223 -3.22 -5.85 -27.64
CA THR A 223 -3.57 -7.16 -28.25
C THR A 223 -3.80 -8.20 -27.16
N THR A 224 -2.80 -8.94 -26.80
CA THR A 224 -2.87 -10.01 -25.80
C THR A 224 -2.05 -9.70 -24.58
N TYR A 225 -2.35 -10.41 -23.49
CA TYR A 225 -1.47 -10.45 -22.33
C TYR A 225 -1.12 -11.89 -21.97
N LYS A 226 0.00 -12.06 -21.28
CA LYS A 226 0.40 -13.28 -20.60
C LYS A 226 0.64 -12.97 -19.14
N HIS A 227 0.02 -13.72 -18.25
CA HIS A 227 0.28 -13.71 -16.83
C HIS A 227 0.87 -15.06 -16.42
N GLU A 228 2.05 -15.04 -15.83
CA GLU A 228 2.68 -16.19 -15.18
C GLU A 228 2.53 -15.99 -13.67
N GLY A 229 1.57 -16.73 -13.07
CA GLY A 229 1.27 -16.65 -11.64
C GLY A 229 1.81 -17.85 -10.88
N THR A 230 2.39 -17.61 -9.71
CA THR A 230 2.87 -18.69 -8.82
C THR A 230 2.38 -18.46 -7.41
N LEU A 231 1.64 -19.43 -6.88
CA LEU A 231 1.05 -19.42 -5.53
C LEU A 231 2.03 -19.98 -4.51
N TYR A 232 2.14 -19.31 -3.36
CA TYR A 232 3.03 -19.68 -2.26
C TYR A 232 2.27 -19.84 -0.95
N ARG A 233 2.63 -20.88 -0.19
CA ARG A 233 2.21 -21.14 1.19
C ARG A 233 3.45 -21.44 2.01
N ASP A 234 3.60 -20.80 3.17
CA ASP A 234 4.73 -21.00 4.10
C ASP A 234 6.11 -20.96 3.42
N GLY A 235 6.26 -20.08 2.42
CA GLY A 235 7.51 -19.92 1.67
C GLY A 235 7.70 -20.91 0.52
N ALA A 236 6.93 -22.00 0.44
CA ALA A 236 6.98 -23.01 -0.62
C ALA A 236 5.97 -22.73 -1.73
N MET A 237 6.35 -23.02 -2.97
CA MET A 237 5.44 -23.01 -4.11
C MET A 237 4.49 -24.20 -4.02
N TYR A 238 3.18 -23.96 -4.14
CA TYR A 238 2.19 -25.04 -4.15
C TYR A 238 1.26 -25.06 -5.37
N GLY A 239 1.35 -24.04 -6.23
CA GLY A 239 0.53 -23.99 -7.43
C GLY A 239 0.98 -22.92 -8.40
N ALA A 240 0.48 -23.02 -9.63
CA ALA A 240 0.65 -22.03 -10.66
C ALA A 240 -0.72 -21.61 -11.21
N ALA A 241 -0.83 -20.35 -11.57
CA ALA A 241 -2.06 -19.77 -12.12
C ALA A 241 -1.75 -18.98 -13.40
N PRO A 242 -1.25 -19.65 -14.45
CA PRO A 242 -1.00 -18.97 -15.72
C PRO A 242 -2.33 -18.55 -16.36
N ARG A 243 -2.34 -17.37 -16.98
CA ARG A 243 -3.48 -16.84 -17.72
C ARG A 243 -2.99 -16.14 -18.99
N THR A 244 -3.80 -16.22 -20.01
CA THR A 244 -3.66 -15.45 -21.25
C THR A 244 -5.01 -14.89 -21.63
N GLY A 245 -5.03 -13.81 -22.36
CA GLY A 245 -6.27 -13.20 -22.84
C GLY A 245 -5.97 -11.94 -23.63
N THR A 246 -6.97 -11.13 -23.85
CA THR A 246 -6.84 -9.81 -24.46
C THR A 246 -6.83 -8.73 -23.38
N TRP A 247 -6.27 -7.58 -23.69
CA TRP A 247 -6.33 -6.44 -22.80
C TRP A 247 -6.74 -5.17 -23.55
N SER A 248 -7.30 -4.25 -22.79
CA SER A 248 -7.75 -2.97 -23.30
C SER A 248 -7.40 -1.85 -22.31
N VAL A 249 -7.46 -0.61 -22.77
CA VAL A 249 -7.27 0.57 -21.92
C VAL A 249 -8.61 1.26 -21.73
N LEU A 250 -8.92 1.56 -20.50
CA LEU A 250 -10.08 2.32 -20.08
C LEU A 250 -9.62 3.66 -19.47
N ARG A 251 -10.53 4.61 -19.45
CA ARG A 251 -10.36 5.89 -18.74
C ARG A 251 -11.45 6.07 -17.70
N ASP A 252 -11.09 6.49 -16.51
CA ASP A 252 -12.03 6.98 -15.53
C ASP A 252 -12.59 8.34 -15.99
N SER A 253 -13.89 8.42 -16.20
CA SER A 253 -14.56 9.64 -16.70
C SER A 253 -14.43 10.82 -15.74
N SER A 254 -14.22 10.57 -14.43
CA SER A 254 -14.16 11.61 -13.41
C SER A 254 -12.74 12.15 -13.19
N SER A 255 -11.75 11.29 -13.14
CA SER A 255 -10.36 11.66 -12.85
C SER A 255 -9.46 11.68 -14.08
N GLY A 256 -9.89 11.09 -15.20
CA GLY A 256 -9.07 10.89 -16.39
C GLY A 256 -7.99 9.81 -16.22
N ALA A 257 -7.96 9.10 -15.10
CA ALA A 257 -6.98 8.06 -14.82
C ALA A 257 -7.09 6.92 -15.83
N LEU A 258 -5.94 6.40 -16.28
CA LEU A 258 -5.88 5.27 -17.21
C LEU A 258 -5.88 3.95 -16.46
N MET A 259 -6.69 3.02 -16.94
CA MET A 259 -6.81 1.69 -16.37
C MET A 259 -6.60 0.63 -17.44
N TYR A 260 -6.07 -0.51 -17.03
CA TYR A 260 -5.94 -1.71 -17.85
C TYR A 260 -7.05 -2.69 -17.46
N ARG A 261 -7.73 -3.20 -18.45
CA ARG A 261 -8.65 -4.32 -18.28
C ARG A 261 -8.05 -5.54 -18.96
N LEU A 262 -7.88 -6.60 -18.21
CA LEU A 262 -7.36 -7.89 -18.68
C LEU A 262 -8.51 -8.89 -18.72
N ASP A 263 -9.03 -9.20 -19.91
CA ASP A 263 -10.15 -10.12 -20.09
C ASP A 263 -9.66 -11.57 -20.03
N GLN A 264 -10.33 -12.41 -19.23
CA GLN A 264 -9.90 -13.79 -18.94
C GLN A 264 -10.60 -14.85 -19.82
N GLY A 265 -11.26 -14.41 -20.88
CA GLY A 265 -11.90 -15.29 -21.89
C GLY A 265 -13.35 -15.67 -21.58
N GLN A 266 -13.87 -15.38 -20.39
CA GLN A 266 -15.28 -15.55 -20.06
C GLN A 266 -15.96 -14.19 -19.86
N PRO A 267 -17.22 -14.03 -20.28
CA PRO A 267 -17.96 -12.79 -20.03
C PRO A 267 -18.00 -12.44 -18.55
N GLY A 268 -17.60 -11.21 -18.21
CA GLY A 268 -17.57 -10.72 -16.82
C GLY A 268 -16.32 -11.13 -16.01
N GLU A 269 -15.46 -11.97 -16.54
CA GLU A 269 -14.19 -12.33 -15.91
C GLU A 269 -13.06 -11.46 -16.44
N TYR A 270 -12.61 -10.53 -15.62
CA TYR A 270 -11.51 -9.62 -15.94
C TYR A 270 -10.79 -9.17 -14.68
N LEU A 271 -9.56 -8.74 -14.85
CA LEU A 271 -8.80 -7.97 -13.85
C LEU A 271 -8.76 -6.51 -14.26
N LEU A 272 -8.81 -5.63 -13.28
CA LEU A 272 -8.58 -4.21 -13.47
C LEU A 272 -7.30 -3.78 -12.76
N LEU A 273 -6.53 -2.92 -13.44
CA LEU A 273 -5.37 -2.26 -12.86
C LEU A 273 -5.42 -0.78 -13.20
N ILE A 274 -5.07 0.10 -12.27
CA ILE A 274 -4.89 1.52 -12.54
C ILE A 274 -3.41 1.82 -12.76
N ARG A 275 -3.14 2.63 -13.77
CA ARG A 275 -1.78 3.10 -14.07
C ARG A 275 -1.46 4.31 -13.21
N ALA A 276 -0.60 4.14 -12.21
CA ALA A 276 -0.12 5.25 -11.39
C ALA A 276 0.88 6.14 -12.16
N ASP A 277 1.81 5.51 -12.89
CA ASP A 277 2.68 6.10 -13.91
C ASP A 277 3.12 5.03 -14.93
N GLU A 278 4.17 5.30 -15.70
CA GLU A 278 4.68 4.35 -16.70
C GLU A 278 5.28 3.07 -16.11
N ASN A 279 5.58 3.05 -14.80
CA ASN A 279 6.30 1.95 -14.15
C ASN A 279 5.54 1.25 -13.04
N VAL A 280 4.41 1.81 -12.58
CA VAL A 280 3.69 1.30 -11.42
C VAL A 280 2.21 1.12 -11.72
N LEU A 281 1.71 -0.09 -11.49
CA LEU A 281 0.30 -0.46 -11.62
C LEU A 281 -0.24 -0.92 -10.27
N PHE A 282 -1.49 -0.57 -9.95
CA PHE A 282 -2.22 -1.09 -8.79
C PHE A 282 -3.43 -1.90 -9.24
N PHE A 283 -3.67 -3.04 -8.62
CA PHE A 283 -4.90 -3.80 -8.84
C PHE A 283 -6.10 -3.08 -8.25
N LEU A 284 -7.23 -3.22 -8.92
CA LEU A 284 -8.52 -2.69 -8.52
C LEU A 284 -9.50 -3.84 -8.25
N ASP A 285 -10.52 -3.55 -7.45
CA ASP A 285 -11.73 -4.36 -7.37
C ASP A 285 -12.61 -4.17 -8.62
N LYS A 286 -13.77 -4.82 -8.65
CA LYS A 286 -14.71 -4.72 -9.78
C LYS A 286 -15.40 -3.35 -9.87
N GLU A 287 -15.46 -2.62 -8.79
CA GLU A 287 -16.00 -1.26 -8.67
C GLU A 287 -14.96 -0.19 -9.05
N GLY A 288 -13.72 -0.59 -9.29
CA GLY A 288 -12.62 0.29 -9.69
C GLY A 288 -11.87 0.94 -8.52
N HIS A 289 -12.01 0.44 -7.30
CA HIS A 289 -11.24 0.92 -6.15
C HIS A 289 -9.93 0.13 -6.03
N VAL A 290 -8.87 0.78 -5.54
CA VAL A 290 -7.59 0.09 -5.31
C VAL A 290 -7.75 -1.00 -4.26
N LEU A 291 -7.17 -2.16 -4.53
CA LEU A 291 -7.02 -3.20 -3.52
C LEU A 291 -5.96 -2.77 -2.51
N VAL A 292 -6.30 -2.91 -1.23
CA VAL A 292 -5.43 -2.56 -0.11
C VAL A 292 -4.74 -3.83 0.38
N GLY A 293 -3.42 -3.84 0.33
CA GLY A 293 -2.62 -4.98 0.76
C GLY A 293 -2.46 -5.07 2.27
N ASP A 294 -1.52 -5.89 2.67
CA ASP A 294 -1.17 -6.11 4.07
C ASP A 294 0.22 -5.50 4.42
N ARG A 295 0.76 -5.89 5.58
CA ARG A 295 2.09 -5.48 6.02
C ARG A 295 3.21 -6.07 5.15
N SER A 296 2.99 -7.20 4.50
CA SER A 296 4.00 -7.95 3.76
C SER A 296 4.02 -7.60 2.28
N HIS A 297 2.83 -7.44 1.68
CA HIS A 297 2.65 -7.23 0.27
C HIS A 297 1.54 -6.22 -0.02
N SER A 298 1.71 -5.43 -1.08
CA SER A 298 0.68 -4.57 -1.67
C SER A 298 0.16 -5.19 -2.96
N TYR A 299 -1.00 -4.74 -3.42
CA TYR A 299 -1.53 -5.12 -4.73
C TYR A 299 -0.91 -4.25 -5.84
N THR A 300 0.43 -4.28 -5.94
CA THR A 300 1.22 -3.42 -6.82
C THR A 300 2.08 -4.27 -7.75
N LEU A 301 2.13 -3.89 -9.03
CA LEU A 301 3.10 -4.39 -9.99
C LEU A 301 4.05 -3.28 -10.40
N ASN A 302 5.30 -3.62 -10.54
CA ASN A 302 6.36 -2.72 -10.96
C ASN A 302 6.88 -3.15 -12.34
N ARG A 303 7.16 -2.18 -13.22
CA ARG A 303 7.75 -2.48 -14.51
C ARG A 303 9.11 -3.16 -14.30
N SER A 304 9.29 -4.30 -14.93
CA SER A 304 10.58 -4.99 -14.93
C SER A 304 11.64 -4.13 -15.61
N ALA A 305 12.80 -3.99 -14.99
CA ALA A 305 13.98 -3.53 -15.71
C ALA A 305 14.26 -4.55 -16.83
N ARG A 306 14.35 -4.09 -18.08
CA ARG A 306 14.77 -4.97 -19.18
C ARG A 306 16.08 -5.63 -18.74
N ARG A 307 16.07 -6.94 -18.69
CA ARG A 307 17.32 -7.72 -18.67
C ARG A 307 17.72 -7.82 -20.16
N ASP A 308 18.60 -6.90 -20.56
CA ASP A 308 19.28 -6.98 -21.85
C ASP A 308 20.18 -8.22 -21.87
#